data_1b67c45565bb7a82ebcd455aeb5245d2
#
_entry.id   1b67c45565bb7a82ebcd455aeb5245d2
#
_cell.length_a   1.000
_cell.length_b   1.000
_cell.length_c   1.000
_cell.angle_alpha   90.00
_cell.angle_beta   90.00
_cell.angle_gamma   90.00
#
_symmetry.space_group_name_H-M   'P 1'
#
loop_
_entity.id
_entity.type
_entity.pdbx_description
1 polymer ?
#
loop_
_entity_poly.entity_id
_entity_poly.type
_entity_poly.pdbx_seq_one_letter_code
_entity_poly.pdbx_strand_id
1 'polypeptide(L)'
;MVSAAPAARIRGNNPNPKGTCTVTERTLVLVKPDGVQRQLAGRIIARFEERGLKIVGLKLVRVDRGLAERHYAVHKGKPFFEQLVAFITSSPLVAMVLEGPNAIGMVRTMVGATKPTEAAPGTIRGDLAVEMGQNLVHASDARETALTEIGIWFRPDELVAYEREIDRWVIGPQAE
;
A
#
# COMPACT_ATOMS: atom_id res chain seq x y z
N MET A 1 -24.60 -33.64 -5.21
CA MET A 1 -24.88 -32.79 -4.03
C MET A 1 -23.54 -32.35 -3.49
N VAL A 2 -23.16 -31.12 -3.79
CA VAL A 2 -21.88 -30.56 -3.31
C VAL A 2 -22.21 -29.65 -2.12
N SER A 3 -21.72 -30.04 -0.94
CA SER A 3 -21.92 -29.34 0.33
C SER A 3 -21.15 -28.03 0.33
N ALA A 4 -21.83 -26.91 0.53
CA ALA A 4 -21.23 -25.60 0.71
C ALA A 4 -20.56 -25.49 2.09
N ALA A 5 -19.30 -25.12 2.13
CA ALA A 5 -18.57 -24.80 3.36
C ALA A 5 -19.11 -23.49 3.98
N PRO A 6 -19.20 -23.37 5.30
CA PRO A 6 -19.72 -22.17 5.95
C PRO A 6 -18.70 -21.02 5.88
N ALA A 7 -19.22 -19.82 5.62
CA ALA A 7 -18.48 -18.57 5.63
C ALA A 7 -17.79 -18.33 6.98
N ALA A 8 -16.49 -18.04 6.92
CA ALA A 8 -15.69 -17.68 8.10
C ALA A 8 -16.25 -16.42 8.76
N ARG A 9 -16.72 -16.53 9.99
CA ARG A 9 -17.14 -15.40 10.82
C ARG A 9 -15.93 -14.52 11.10
N ILE A 10 -15.97 -13.29 10.64
CA ILE A 10 -15.10 -12.21 11.12
C ILE A 10 -15.39 -12.04 12.60
N ARG A 11 -14.44 -12.43 13.45
CA ARG A 11 -14.55 -12.21 14.90
C ARG A 11 -14.44 -10.71 15.16
N GLY A 12 -15.50 -10.18 15.74
CA GLY A 12 -15.62 -8.79 16.08
C GLY A 12 -14.67 -8.37 17.20
N ASN A 13 -14.40 -7.07 17.22
CA ASN A 13 -13.71 -6.27 18.21
C ASN A 13 -13.98 -6.75 19.65
N ASN A 14 -12.89 -7.13 20.34
CA ASN A 14 -12.91 -7.21 21.79
C ASN A 14 -12.15 -5.96 22.33
N PRO A 15 -12.80 -5.02 23.03
CA PRO A 15 -12.12 -3.85 23.55
C PRO A 15 -11.28 -4.24 24.78
N ASN A 16 -9.97 -4.08 24.68
CA ASN A 16 -9.04 -4.20 25.81
C ASN A 16 -9.12 -2.95 26.70
N PRO A 17 -9.47 -3.03 28.00
CA PRO A 17 -9.71 -1.87 28.84
C PRO A 17 -8.47 -1.15 29.36
N LYS A 18 -7.25 -1.51 28.97
CA LYS A 18 -5.98 -0.85 29.42
C LYS A 18 -4.82 -0.90 28.40
N GLY A 19 -5.09 -1.02 27.12
CA GLY A 19 -4.09 -0.88 26.08
C GLY A 19 -4.67 -0.08 24.94
N THR A 20 -3.92 0.83 24.38
CA THR A 20 -4.27 1.46 23.11
C THR A 20 -4.56 0.35 22.11
N CYS A 21 -5.83 0.17 21.75
CA CYS A 21 -6.23 -0.76 20.71
C CYS A 21 -5.56 -0.31 19.41
N THR A 22 -4.42 -0.89 19.08
CA THR A 22 -3.76 -0.63 17.81
C THR A 22 -4.58 -1.32 16.73
N VAL A 23 -5.46 -0.52 16.11
CA VAL A 23 -6.28 -1.01 14.99
C VAL A 23 -5.31 -1.43 13.89
N THR A 24 -5.34 -2.72 13.54
CA THR A 24 -4.62 -3.22 12.37
C THR A 24 -5.26 -2.63 11.12
N GLU A 25 -4.46 -1.94 10.32
CA GLU A 25 -4.89 -1.28 9.09
C GLU A 25 -4.25 -1.93 7.88
N ARG A 26 -4.91 -1.77 6.74
CA ARG A 26 -4.35 -2.09 5.43
C ARG A 26 -4.22 -0.83 4.60
N THR A 27 -3.16 -0.74 3.81
CA THR A 27 -2.91 0.37 2.88
C THR A 27 -2.40 -0.16 1.55
N LEU A 28 -2.78 0.54 0.46
CA LEU A 28 -2.21 0.28 -0.85
C LEU A 28 -0.91 1.04 -1.01
N VAL A 29 0.09 0.37 -1.59
CA VAL A 29 1.31 1.00 -2.11
C VAL A 29 1.54 0.54 -3.54
N LEU A 30 1.86 1.48 -4.43
CA LEU A 30 2.32 1.19 -5.79
C LEU A 30 3.77 1.65 -5.93
N VAL A 31 4.68 0.74 -6.31
CA VAL A 31 5.98 1.14 -6.85
C VAL A 31 5.76 1.45 -8.32
N LYS A 32 5.80 2.73 -8.67
CA LYS A 32 5.42 3.24 -9.99
C LYS A 32 6.40 2.80 -11.09
N PRO A 33 6.08 3.03 -12.38
CA PRO A 33 6.93 2.65 -13.50
C PRO A 33 8.39 3.06 -13.37
N ASP A 34 8.66 4.29 -12.92
CA ASP A 34 10.02 4.79 -12.68
C ASP A 34 10.77 4.01 -11.60
N GLY A 35 10.09 3.60 -10.52
CA GLY A 35 10.66 2.77 -9.47
C GLY A 35 11.05 1.36 -9.97
N VAL A 36 10.21 0.77 -10.82
CA VAL A 36 10.48 -0.54 -11.44
C VAL A 36 11.61 -0.43 -12.46
N GLN A 37 11.56 0.55 -13.38
CA GLN A 37 12.58 0.75 -14.42
C GLN A 37 13.96 1.07 -13.84
N ARG A 38 14.01 1.76 -12.70
CA ARG A 38 15.24 2.04 -11.95
C ARG A 38 15.69 0.88 -11.05
N GLN A 39 15.01 -0.27 -11.10
CA GLN A 39 15.30 -1.46 -10.29
C GLN A 39 15.29 -1.20 -8.77
N LEU A 40 14.43 -0.29 -8.33
CA LEU A 40 14.30 0.09 -6.93
C LEU A 40 13.20 -0.66 -6.18
N ALA A 41 12.39 -1.50 -6.86
CA ALA A 41 11.24 -2.18 -6.27
C ALA A 41 11.64 -3.00 -5.02
N GLY A 42 12.67 -3.84 -5.12
CA GLY A 42 13.15 -4.65 -3.99
C GLY A 42 13.62 -3.79 -2.81
N ARG A 43 14.36 -2.70 -3.08
CA ARG A 43 14.81 -1.78 -2.04
C ARG A 43 13.66 -1.05 -1.34
N ILE A 44 12.61 -0.71 -2.08
CA ILE A 44 11.42 -0.06 -1.53
C ILE A 44 10.60 -1.05 -0.68
N ILE A 45 10.42 -2.29 -1.17
CA ILE A 45 9.73 -3.36 -0.45
C ILE A 45 10.45 -3.67 0.87
N ALA A 46 11.77 -3.86 0.81
CA ALA A 46 12.59 -4.15 1.99
C ALA A 46 12.42 -3.12 3.11
N ARG A 47 12.31 -1.82 2.78
CA ARG A 47 12.06 -0.78 3.77
C ARG A 47 10.76 -0.97 4.56
N PHE A 48 9.70 -1.43 3.89
CA PHE A 48 8.42 -1.70 4.56
C PHE A 48 8.51 -2.95 5.44
N GLU A 49 9.19 -4.01 4.98
CA GLU A 49 9.40 -5.23 5.74
C GLU A 49 10.30 -4.98 6.97
N GLU A 50 11.41 -4.25 6.80
CA GLU A 50 12.31 -3.84 7.87
C GLU A 50 11.59 -3.01 8.95
N ARG A 51 10.58 -2.22 8.55
CA ARG A 51 9.72 -1.47 9.47
C ARG A 51 8.73 -2.35 10.23
N GLY A 52 8.59 -3.63 9.85
CA GLY A 52 7.69 -4.59 10.47
C GLY A 52 6.29 -4.65 9.83
N LEU A 53 6.06 -3.95 8.72
CA LEU A 53 4.80 -4.06 7.97
C LEU A 53 4.69 -5.43 7.29
N LYS A 54 3.48 -6.02 7.30
CA LYS A 54 3.20 -7.31 6.70
C LYS A 54 2.66 -7.13 5.28
N ILE A 55 3.25 -7.83 4.31
CA ILE A 55 2.73 -7.88 2.94
C ILE A 55 1.59 -8.89 2.91
N VAL A 56 0.39 -8.47 2.56
CA VAL A 56 -0.79 -9.35 2.41
C VAL A 56 -1.27 -9.46 0.97
N GLY A 57 -0.73 -8.65 0.06
CA GLY A 57 -0.93 -8.73 -1.39
C GLY A 57 0.28 -8.15 -2.11
N LEU A 58 0.74 -8.82 -3.17
CA LEU A 58 1.88 -8.37 -3.97
C LEU A 58 1.78 -8.88 -5.40
N LYS A 59 1.88 -7.98 -6.38
CA LYS A 59 1.91 -8.38 -7.79
C LYS A 59 2.59 -7.36 -8.70
N LEU A 60 3.22 -7.85 -9.77
CA LEU A 60 3.69 -7.03 -10.88
C LEU A 60 2.56 -6.89 -11.89
N VAL A 61 2.22 -5.65 -12.25
CA VAL A 61 1.06 -5.34 -13.09
C VAL A 61 1.44 -4.45 -14.26
N ARG A 62 1.00 -4.83 -15.47
CA ARG A 62 0.93 -3.90 -16.59
C ARG A 62 -0.46 -3.24 -16.55
N VAL A 63 -0.47 -1.95 -16.28
CA VAL A 63 -1.69 -1.18 -16.09
C VAL A 63 -2.30 -0.84 -17.44
N ASP A 64 -3.59 -1.17 -17.64
CA ASP A 64 -4.37 -0.65 -18.76
C ASP A 64 -4.96 0.73 -18.44
N ARG A 65 -5.45 1.41 -19.48
CA ARG A 65 -6.06 2.74 -19.34
C ARG A 65 -7.26 2.73 -18.39
N GLY A 66 -8.10 1.69 -18.45
CA GLY A 66 -9.30 1.61 -17.62
C GLY A 66 -8.97 1.49 -16.13
N LEU A 67 -7.95 0.72 -15.76
CA LEU A 67 -7.47 0.63 -14.38
C LEU A 67 -6.85 1.96 -13.92
N ALA A 68 -6.04 2.61 -14.78
CA ALA A 68 -5.45 3.91 -14.50
C ALA A 68 -6.52 4.99 -14.25
N GLU A 69 -7.55 5.04 -15.09
CA GLU A 69 -8.64 6.01 -14.96
C GLU A 69 -9.49 5.77 -13.70
N ARG A 70 -9.71 4.52 -13.29
CA ARG A 70 -10.36 4.21 -12.01
C ARG A 70 -9.52 4.67 -10.82
N HIS A 71 -8.22 4.42 -10.86
CA HIS A 71 -7.31 4.83 -9.79
C HIS A 71 -7.23 6.34 -9.64
N TYR A 72 -7.16 7.06 -10.76
CA TYR A 72 -7.06 8.52 -10.78
C TYR A 72 -8.42 9.23 -10.95
N ALA A 73 -9.54 8.55 -10.68
CA ALA A 73 -10.88 9.12 -10.88
C ALA A 73 -11.09 10.47 -10.18
N VAL A 74 -10.49 10.67 -8.99
CA VAL A 74 -10.52 11.93 -8.22
C VAL A 74 -9.80 13.10 -8.93
N HIS A 75 -9.02 12.81 -9.96
CA HIS A 75 -8.28 13.80 -10.76
C HIS A 75 -8.90 14.02 -12.15
N LYS A 76 -9.98 13.33 -12.48
CA LYS A 76 -10.66 13.48 -13.77
C LYS A 76 -11.06 14.93 -14.01
N GLY A 77 -10.75 15.44 -15.20
CA GLY A 77 -11.00 16.85 -15.57
C GLY A 77 -9.90 17.83 -15.15
N LYS A 78 -8.89 17.41 -14.42
CA LYS A 78 -7.72 18.26 -14.11
C LYS A 78 -6.72 18.26 -15.29
N PRO A 79 -6.00 19.36 -15.55
CA PRO A 79 -5.08 19.46 -16.68
C PRO A 79 -4.00 18.37 -16.74
N PHE A 80 -3.59 17.83 -15.60
CA PHE A 80 -2.54 16.82 -15.49
C PHE A 80 -3.07 15.37 -15.53
N PHE A 81 -4.38 15.15 -15.65
CA PHE A 81 -4.97 13.81 -15.60
C PHE A 81 -4.41 12.87 -16.68
N GLU A 82 -4.38 13.32 -17.94
CA GLU A 82 -3.86 12.52 -19.04
C GLU A 82 -2.37 12.18 -18.86
N GLN A 83 -1.60 13.09 -18.28
CA GLN A 83 -0.19 12.87 -17.99
C GLN A 83 -0.01 11.78 -16.91
N LEU A 84 -0.85 11.78 -15.85
CA LEU A 84 -0.85 10.72 -14.85
C LEU A 84 -1.19 9.35 -15.45
N VAL A 85 -2.24 9.30 -16.28
CA VAL A 85 -2.65 8.07 -16.97
C VAL A 85 -1.55 7.57 -17.90
N ALA A 86 -0.98 8.43 -18.73
CA ALA A 86 0.12 8.08 -19.63
C ALA A 86 1.34 7.55 -18.86
N PHE A 87 1.67 8.18 -17.73
CA PHE A 87 2.82 7.77 -16.93
C PHE A 87 2.61 6.40 -16.28
N ILE A 88 1.47 6.16 -15.61
CA ILE A 88 1.25 4.90 -14.89
C ILE A 88 1.09 3.69 -15.82
N THR A 89 0.70 3.93 -17.08
CA THR A 89 0.57 2.89 -18.12
C THR A 89 1.83 2.67 -18.94
N SER A 90 2.86 3.50 -18.77
CA SER A 90 4.08 3.49 -19.61
C SER A 90 4.93 2.23 -19.43
N SER A 91 4.90 1.61 -18.26
CA SER A 91 5.68 0.42 -17.92
C SER A 91 4.99 -0.36 -16.79
N PRO A 92 5.37 -1.63 -16.54
CA PRO A 92 4.88 -2.35 -15.37
C PRO A 92 5.18 -1.62 -14.06
N LEU A 93 4.32 -1.82 -13.09
CA LEU A 93 4.49 -1.36 -11.71
C LEU A 93 4.30 -2.52 -10.73
N VAL A 94 4.77 -2.38 -9.49
CA VAL A 94 4.47 -3.31 -8.41
C VAL A 94 3.36 -2.73 -7.56
N ALA A 95 2.26 -3.47 -7.43
CA ALA A 95 1.18 -3.17 -6.50
C ALA A 95 1.32 -4.05 -5.25
N MET A 96 1.16 -3.48 -4.06
CA MET A 96 1.19 -4.22 -2.80
C MET A 96 0.17 -3.69 -1.82
N VAL A 97 -0.31 -4.59 -0.96
CA VAL A 97 -1.12 -4.26 0.20
C VAL A 97 -0.30 -4.58 1.46
N LEU A 98 -0.09 -3.58 2.27
CA LEU A 98 0.63 -3.68 3.54
C LEU A 98 -0.37 -3.64 4.69
N GLU A 99 -0.10 -4.47 5.72
CA GLU A 99 -0.93 -4.59 6.92
C GLU A 99 -0.07 -4.36 8.17
N GLY A 100 -0.62 -3.64 9.14
CA GLY A 100 0.02 -3.42 10.45
C GLY A 100 -0.69 -2.37 11.29
N PRO A 101 -0.25 -2.14 12.53
CA PRO A 101 -0.76 -1.06 13.37
C PRO A 101 -0.46 0.29 12.73
N ASN A 102 -1.48 1.15 12.58
CA ASN A 102 -1.33 2.48 11.96
C ASN A 102 -0.57 2.45 10.61
N ALA A 103 -0.83 1.41 9.80
CA ALA A 103 -0.07 1.17 8.56
C ALA A 103 -0.13 2.35 7.58
N ILE A 104 -1.29 3.03 7.48
CA ILE A 104 -1.48 4.18 6.59
C ILE A 104 -0.52 5.31 6.99
N GLY A 105 -0.53 5.71 8.25
CA GLY A 105 0.32 6.78 8.79
C GLY A 105 1.81 6.44 8.68
N MET A 106 2.19 5.20 9.04
CA MET A 106 3.58 4.73 8.91
C MET A 106 4.08 4.76 7.48
N VAL A 107 3.31 4.19 6.55
CA VAL A 107 3.69 4.17 5.13
C VAL A 107 3.81 5.59 4.57
N ARG A 108 2.89 6.49 4.89
CA ARG A 108 2.96 7.91 4.46
C ARG A 108 4.23 8.59 4.97
N THR A 109 4.60 8.35 6.23
CA THR A 109 5.86 8.87 6.80
C THR A 109 7.08 8.31 6.09
N MET A 110 7.12 6.99 5.83
CA MET A 110 8.23 6.34 5.14
C MET A 110 8.38 6.76 3.68
N VAL A 111 7.26 7.02 3.00
CA VAL A 111 7.25 7.49 1.61
C VAL A 111 7.76 8.92 1.51
N GLY A 112 7.41 9.78 2.45
CA GLY A 112 7.77 11.21 2.45
C GLY A 112 6.84 12.08 1.65
N ALA A 113 7.09 13.39 1.65
CA ALA A 113 6.31 14.39 0.93
C ALA A 113 6.16 14.05 -0.56
N THR A 114 5.01 14.42 -1.15
CA THR A 114 4.73 14.11 -2.57
C THR A 114 5.75 14.73 -3.51
N LYS A 115 6.22 15.93 -3.18
CA LYS A 115 7.28 16.61 -3.89
C LYS A 115 8.65 16.20 -3.32
N PRO A 116 9.53 15.55 -4.09
CA PRO A 116 10.78 15.00 -3.58
C PRO A 116 11.69 16.04 -2.92
N THR A 117 11.71 17.27 -3.43
CA THR A 117 12.52 18.37 -2.85
C THR A 117 12.06 18.81 -1.45
N GLU A 118 10.86 18.43 -1.04
CA GLU A 118 10.30 18.69 0.29
C GLU A 118 10.28 17.43 1.18
N ALA A 119 10.65 16.28 0.60
CA ALA A 119 10.72 15.02 1.31
C ALA A 119 11.97 14.96 2.19
N ALA A 120 11.76 14.64 3.48
CA ALA A 120 12.87 14.53 4.42
C ALA A 120 13.87 13.42 4.02
N PRO A 121 15.16 13.60 4.23
CA PRO A 121 16.14 12.52 4.14
C PRO A 121 15.73 11.32 5.00
N GLY A 122 16.02 10.11 4.54
CA GLY A 122 15.56 8.86 5.17
C GLY A 122 14.20 8.38 4.67
N THR A 123 13.40 9.21 4.00
CA THR A 123 12.18 8.76 3.32
C THR A 123 12.48 8.21 1.93
N ILE A 124 11.55 7.40 1.38
CA ILE A 124 11.74 6.80 0.04
C ILE A 124 11.95 7.88 -1.02
N ARG A 125 11.11 8.93 -1.00
CA ARG A 125 11.25 10.04 -1.96
C ARG A 125 12.44 10.92 -1.67
N GLY A 126 12.72 11.24 -0.42
CA GLY A 126 13.87 12.06 -0.03
C GLY A 126 15.21 11.45 -0.44
N ASP A 127 15.33 10.11 -0.35
CA ASP A 127 16.57 9.42 -0.69
C ASP A 127 16.71 9.05 -2.18
N LEU A 128 15.58 8.82 -2.86
CA LEU A 128 15.59 8.12 -4.15
C LEU A 128 14.93 8.88 -5.29
N ALA A 129 14.09 9.87 -5.02
CA ALA A 129 13.41 10.66 -6.05
C ALA A 129 14.00 12.05 -6.18
N VAL A 130 13.89 12.62 -7.39
CA VAL A 130 14.39 13.98 -7.71
C VAL A 130 13.25 14.84 -8.21
N GLU A 131 12.35 14.29 -9.02
CA GLU A 131 11.32 15.00 -9.77
C GLU A 131 9.92 14.58 -9.34
N MET A 132 8.99 15.55 -9.26
CA MET A 132 7.60 15.31 -8.80
C MET A 132 6.83 14.34 -9.72
N GLY A 133 7.01 14.43 -11.02
CA GLY A 133 6.36 13.56 -12.00
C GLY A 133 6.81 12.11 -11.88
N GLN A 134 8.04 11.88 -11.39
CA GLN A 134 8.71 10.59 -11.24
C GLN A 134 9.14 10.39 -9.79
N ASN A 135 8.14 10.34 -8.89
CA ASN A 135 8.36 10.29 -7.45
C ASN A 135 8.19 8.89 -6.84
N LEU A 136 8.43 7.86 -7.64
CA LEU A 136 8.66 6.44 -7.32
C LEU A 136 7.47 5.67 -6.77
N VAL A 137 6.69 6.24 -5.87
CA VAL A 137 5.66 5.49 -5.13
C VAL A 137 4.36 6.27 -5.03
N HIS A 138 3.25 5.52 -4.99
CA HIS A 138 1.97 5.98 -4.48
C HIS A 138 1.67 5.25 -3.18
N ALA A 139 1.00 5.90 -2.24
CA ALA A 139 0.48 5.31 -1.02
C ALA A 139 -0.84 5.99 -0.65
N SER A 140 -1.82 5.21 -0.23
CA SER A 140 -3.11 5.73 0.24
C SER A 140 -2.89 6.71 1.40
N ASP A 141 -3.71 7.74 1.48
CA ASP A 141 -3.57 8.85 2.44
C ASP A 141 -4.55 8.78 3.62
N ALA A 142 -5.63 8.01 3.47
CA ALA A 142 -6.67 7.85 4.48
C ALA A 142 -7.24 6.43 4.45
N ARG A 143 -8.01 6.06 5.47
CA ARG A 143 -8.62 4.73 5.58
C ARG A 143 -9.61 4.45 4.45
N GLU A 144 -10.48 5.41 4.17
CA GLU A 144 -11.48 5.29 3.10
C GLU A 144 -10.83 5.17 1.73
N THR A 145 -9.78 5.97 1.48
CA THR A 145 -8.98 5.90 0.26
C THR A 145 -8.30 4.55 0.14
N ALA A 146 -7.69 4.05 1.21
CA ALA A 146 -7.03 2.75 1.24
C ALA A 146 -7.98 1.61 0.89
N LEU A 147 -9.18 1.57 1.48
CA LEU A 147 -10.18 0.55 1.19
C LEU A 147 -10.64 0.59 -0.26
N THR A 148 -10.92 1.78 -0.78
CA THR A 148 -11.33 1.98 -2.16
C THR A 148 -10.22 1.57 -3.14
N GLU A 149 -9.01 2.03 -2.92
CA GLU A 149 -7.87 1.74 -3.78
C GLU A 149 -7.51 0.25 -3.75
N ILE A 150 -7.49 -0.39 -2.58
CA ILE A 150 -7.27 -1.85 -2.49
C ILE A 150 -8.30 -2.60 -3.34
N GLY A 151 -9.59 -2.24 -3.27
CA GLY A 151 -10.64 -2.85 -4.09
C GLY A 151 -10.51 -2.60 -5.60
N ILE A 152 -9.85 -1.51 -6.02
CA ILE A 152 -9.53 -1.25 -7.42
C ILE A 152 -8.40 -2.17 -7.93
N TRP A 153 -7.38 -2.39 -7.07
CA TRP A 153 -6.15 -3.08 -7.46
C TRP A 153 -6.15 -4.57 -7.17
N PHE A 154 -6.86 -5.04 -6.14
CA PHE A 154 -6.84 -6.43 -5.70
C PHE A 154 -8.25 -7.00 -5.59
N ARG A 155 -8.42 -8.23 -6.07
CA ARG A 155 -9.58 -9.04 -5.72
C ARG A 155 -9.41 -9.61 -4.30
N PRO A 156 -10.49 -9.95 -3.60
CA PRO A 156 -10.41 -10.52 -2.25
C PRO A 156 -9.54 -11.80 -2.16
N ASP A 157 -9.55 -12.63 -3.20
CA ASP A 157 -8.76 -13.88 -3.29
C ASP A 157 -7.26 -13.66 -3.57
N GLU A 158 -6.87 -12.44 -3.94
CA GLU A 158 -5.46 -12.04 -4.10
C GLU A 158 -4.83 -11.52 -2.78
N LEU A 159 -5.63 -11.42 -1.70
CA LEU A 159 -5.16 -11.00 -0.39
C LEU A 159 -5.02 -12.20 0.54
N VAL A 160 -3.80 -12.44 0.99
CA VAL A 160 -3.47 -13.60 1.81
C VAL A 160 -3.48 -13.24 3.29
N ALA A 161 -4.28 -13.97 4.08
CA ALA A 161 -4.24 -13.89 5.54
C ALA A 161 -3.27 -14.97 6.07
N TYR A 162 -2.27 -14.55 6.85
CA TYR A 162 -1.31 -15.46 7.47
C TYR A 162 -0.75 -14.85 8.75
N GLU A 163 -0.22 -15.70 9.63
CA GLU A 163 0.45 -15.27 10.85
C GLU A 163 1.96 -15.24 10.65
N ARG A 164 2.65 -14.34 11.34
CA ARG A 164 4.12 -14.28 11.35
C ARG A 164 4.63 -14.49 12.78
N GLU A 165 5.59 -15.37 12.92
CA GLU A 165 6.28 -15.58 14.19
C GLU A 165 6.95 -14.31 14.75
N ILE A 166 7.37 -13.41 13.86
CA ILE A 166 8.02 -12.15 14.24
C ILE A 166 7.06 -11.14 14.87
N ASP A 167 5.73 -11.28 14.69
CA ASP A 167 4.76 -10.27 15.16
C ASP A 167 4.84 -10.04 16.67
N ARG A 168 5.12 -11.06 17.45
CA ARG A 168 5.37 -10.94 18.91
C ARG A 168 6.54 -10.02 19.27
N TRP A 169 7.52 -9.84 18.37
CA TRP A 169 8.69 -8.99 18.57
C TRP A 169 8.53 -7.62 17.96
N VAL A 170 7.64 -7.45 17.00
CA VAL A 170 7.39 -6.19 16.28
C VAL A 170 6.22 -5.41 16.90
N ILE A 171 5.15 -6.11 17.24
CA ILE A 171 3.90 -5.51 17.73
C ILE A 171 3.74 -5.72 19.25
N GLY A 172 4.46 -6.69 19.81
CA GLY A 172 4.31 -7.14 21.18
C GLY A 172 3.21 -8.21 21.35
N PRO A 173 3.04 -8.78 22.57
CA PRO A 173 2.03 -9.77 22.81
C PRO A 173 0.66 -9.18 22.54
N GLN A 174 -0.13 -9.86 21.72
CA GLN A 174 -1.55 -9.57 21.57
C GLN A 174 -2.21 -9.98 22.89
N ALA A 175 -2.90 -9.05 23.56
CA ALA A 175 -3.69 -9.41 24.73
C ALA A 175 -4.80 -10.38 24.30
N GLU A 176 -4.84 -11.56 24.93
CA GLU A 176 -5.89 -12.56 24.78
C GLU A 176 -7.25 -12.03 25.25
#